data_5d8d0b189d4aaf7bee1d5481ae1bc14c
#
_entry.id   5d8d0b189d4aaf7bee1d5481ae1bc14c
#
_cell.length_a   1.000
_cell.length_b   1.000
_cell.length_c   1.000
_cell.angle_alpha   90.00
_cell.angle_beta   90.00
_cell.angle_gamma   90.00
#
_symmetry.space_group_name_H-M   'P 1'
#
loop_
_entity.id
_entity.type
_entity.pdbx_description
1 polymer ?
#
loop_
_entity_poly.entity_id
_entity_poly.type
_entity_poly.pdbx_seq_one_letter_code
_entity_poly.pdbx_strand_id
1 'polypeptide(L)'
;GAVQNPDPVAAVRASYDQGITDEFVEPVVCDSEGTISDNDSVIFFNFRPDRAREITRSLVDPEFDGFTRQFFPLTFVCNTEYDASMPNVLVAWPRIAVKNGLGEYLSRMGMTQLRIAETEKYAHVTFFFNGGSETVFPGEDRVLVPSPKVATYDLQPEMSAFEVCDKLSLIHISE
;
A
#
# COMPACT_ATOMS: atom_id res chain seq x y z
N GLY A 1 -13.00 -22.88 -6.96
CA GLY A 1 -13.63 -21.81 -7.71
C GLY A 1 -14.30 -20.82 -6.77
N ALA A 2 -14.41 -19.55 -7.16
CA ALA A 2 -15.09 -18.56 -6.35
C ALA A 2 -16.59 -18.92 -6.17
N VAL A 3 -17.15 -18.52 -5.03
CA VAL A 3 -18.59 -18.63 -4.78
C VAL A 3 -19.33 -17.78 -5.82
N GLN A 4 -20.44 -18.30 -6.34
CA GLN A 4 -21.29 -17.55 -7.28
C GLN A 4 -22.58 -17.11 -6.60
N ASN A 5 -22.93 -15.87 -6.75
CA ASN A 5 -24.21 -15.33 -6.30
C ASN A 5 -24.60 -14.13 -7.20
N PRO A 6 -25.68 -14.22 -7.97
CA PRO A 6 -26.08 -13.16 -8.91
C PRO A 6 -26.51 -11.85 -8.20
N ASP A 7 -26.82 -11.91 -6.92
CA ASP A 7 -27.14 -10.73 -6.11
C ASP A 7 -25.96 -10.35 -5.22
N PRO A 8 -25.21 -9.27 -5.51
CA PRO A 8 -24.07 -8.84 -4.73
C PRO A 8 -24.42 -8.44 -3.29
N VAL A 9 -25.62 -7.90 -3.07
CA VAL A 9 -26.08 -7.51 -1.72
C VAL A 9 -26.36 -8.75 -0.88
N ALA A 10 -27.01 -9.77 -1.46
CA ALA A 10 -27.25 -11.05 -0.80
C ALA A 10 -25.92 -11.76 -0.50
N ALA A 11 -24.93 -11.69 -1.39
CA ALA A 11 -23.60 -12.26 -1.18
C ALA A 11 -22.90 -11.65 0.04
N VAL A 12 -22.89 -10.32 0.16
CA VAL A 12 -22.29 -9.62 1.31
C VAL A 12 -23.03 -9.95 2.60
N ARG A 13 -24.35 -9.97 2.59
CA ARG A 13 -25.16 -10.33 3.76
C ARG A 13 -24.87 -11.77 4.22
N ALA A 14 -24.78 -12.71 3.30
CA ALA A 14 -24.47 -14.10 3.62
C ALA A 14 -23.06 -14.24 4.24
N SER A 15 -22.10 -13.42 3.86
CA SER A 15 -20.79 -13.35 4.50
C SER A 15 -20.90 -12.83 5.93
N TYR A 16 -21.63 -11.75 6.14
CA TYR A 16 -21.86 -11.14 7.46
C TYR A 16 -22.59 -12.09 8.42
N ASP A 17 -23.56 -12.85 7.92
CA ASP A 17 -24.29 -13.89 8.69
C ASP A 17 -23.34 -15.01 9.19
N GLN A 18 -22.20 -15.20 8.53
CA GLN A 18 -21.12 -16.10 8.95
C GLN A 18 -20.07 -15.45 9.85
N GLY A 19 -20.25 -14.16 10.22
CA GLY A 19 -19.28 -13.39 11.00
C GLY A 19 -18.05 -12.92 10.21
N ILE A 20 -18.06 -13.04 8.87
CA ILE A 20 -17.00 -12.58 7.99
C ILE A 20 -17.44 -11.22 7.43
N THR A 21 -16.84 -10.13 7.95
CA THR A 21 -17.27 -8.76 7.66
C THR A 21 -16.18 -7.97 6.96
N ASP A 22 -16.58 -6.90 6.28
CA ASP A 22 -15.75 -5.84 5.71
C ASP A 22 -14.58 -6.36 4.85
N GLU A 23 -13.36 -6.09 5.22
CA GLU A 23 -12.15 -6.46 4.47
C GLU A 23 -11.87 -7.97 4.42
N PHE A 24 -12.57 -8.76 5.22
CA PHE A 24 -12.45 -10.22 5.24
C PHE A 24 -13.45 -10.93 4.32
N VAL A 25 -14.39 -10.20 3.72
CA VAL A 25 -15.34 -10.76 2.74
C VAL A 25 -14.59 -11.37 1.57
N GLU A 26 -14.81 -12.66 1.33
CA GLU A 26 -14.17 -13.36 0.23
C GLU A 26 -14.76 -12.96 -1.14
N PRO A 27 -13.99 -13.05 -2.23
CA PRO A 27 -14.46 -12.73 -3.56
C PRO A 27 -15.65 -13.59 -4.00
N VAL A 28 -16.69 -12.95 -4.52
CA VAL A 28 -17.88 -13.60 -5.08
C VAL A 28 -18.06 -13.17 -6.52
N VAL A 29 -18.33 -14.14 -7.40
CA VAL A 29 -18.65 -13.86 -8.81
C VAL A 29 -20.15 -13.62 -8.92
N CYS A 30 -20.54 -12.38 -9.22
CA CYS A 30 -21.96 -12.00 -9.37
C CYS A 30 -22.44 -12.06 -10.82
N ASP A 31 -21.53 -11.85 -11.77
CA ASP A 31 -21.79 -11.95 -13.20
C ASP A 31 -20.59 -12.61 -13.90
N SER A 32 -20.84 -13.74 -14.53
CA SER A 32 -19.79 -14.48 -15.26
C SER A 32 -19.49 -13.88 -16.64
N GLU A 33 -20.37 -13.04 -17.18
CA GLU A 33 -20.19 -12.41 -18.49
C GLU A 33 -19.58 -11.01 -18.38
N GLY A 34 -19.69 -10.36 -17.20
CA GLY A 34 -19.13 -9.04 -16.91
C GLY A 34 -17.64 -9.05 -16.58
N THR A 35 -16.86 -9.98 -17.16
CA THR A 35 -15.42 -10.09 -16.90
C THR A 35 -14.60 -9.23 -17.87
N ILE A 36 -13.42 -8.78 -17.40
CA ILE A 36 -12.44 -8.07 -18.24
C ILE A 36 -11.95 -8.99 -19.36
N SER A 37 -11.95 -8.50 -20.57
CA SER A 37 -11.63 -9.24 -21.77
C SER A 37 -10.50 -8.57 -22.59
N ASP A 38 -9.98 -9.29 -23.57
CA ASP A 38 -8.96 -8.81 -24.48
C ASP A 38 -9.34 -7.47 -25.13
N ASN A 39 -8.41 -6.53 -25.14
CA ASN A 39 -8.56 -5.15 -25.65
C ASN A 39 -9.56 -4.27 -24.88
N ASP A 40 -10.03 -4.67 -23.70
CA ASP A 40 -10.82 -3.78 -22.86
C ASP A 40 -10.00 -2.59 -22.36
N SER A 41 -10.73 -1.52 -22.01
CA SER A 41 -10.16 -0.34 -21.39
C SER A 41 -10.50 -0.31 -19.90
N VAL A 42 -9.48 -0.20 -19.05
CA VAL A 42 -9.63 -0.17 -17.60
C VAL A 42 -9.14 1.18 -17.07
N ILE A 43 -9.96 1.85 -16.29
CA ILE A 43 -9.57 3.04 -15.52
C ILE A 43 -9.56 2.64 -14.05
N PHE A 44 -8.38 2.52 -13.47
CA PHE A 44 -8.20 2.21 -12.07
C PHE A 44 -7.98 3.49 -11.27
N PHE A 45 -9.05 4.03 -10.69
CA PHE A 45 -9.03 5.38 -10.14
C PHE A 45 -8.57 5.47 -8.67
N ASN A 46 -8.06 4.40 -8.09
CA ASN A 46 -7.41 4.43 -6.78
C ASN A 46 -6.20 5.37 -6.81
N PHE A 47 -6.14 6.34 -5.91
CA PHE A 47 -5.00 7.26 -5.85
C PHE A 47 -3.84 6.72 -4.99
N ARG A 48 -4.11 5.81 -4.05
CA ARG A 48 -3.07 5.17 -3.21
C ARG A 48 -2.44 4.01 -3.96
N PRO A 49 -1.09 3.95 -4.05
CA PRO A 49 -0.39 2.94 -4.85
C PRO A 49 -0.22 1.59 -4.14
N ASP A 50 -0.20 1.54 -2.81
CA ASP A 50 0.24 0.40 -2.01
C ASP A 50 -0.39 -0.94 -2.43
N ARG A 51 -1.70 -1.11 -2.30
CA ARG A 51 -2.40 -2.34 -2.73
C ARG A 51 -2.84 -2.30 -4.20
N ALA A 52 -3.01 -1.10 -4.78
CA ALA A 52 -3.41 -0.95 -6.18
C ALA A 52 -2.38 -1.56 -7.14
N ARG A 53 -1.08 -1.47 -6.83
CA ARG A 53 -0.01 -2.06 -7.64
C ARG A 53 -0.11 -3.58 -7.76
N GLU A 54 -0.57 -4.29 -6.72
CA GLU A 54 -0.70 -5.75 -6.73
C GLU A 54 -1.74 -6.19 -7.76
N ILE A 55 -2.95 -5.62 -7.69
CA ILE A 55 -4.03 -5.91 -8.65
C ILE A 55 -3.62 -5.48 -10.06
N THR A 56 -3.05 -4.28 -10.23
CA THR A 56 -2.60 -3.81 -11.54
C THR A 56 -1.59 -4.76 -12.15
N ARG A 57 -0.55 -5.15 -11.39
CA ARG A 57 0.48 -6.08 -11.87
C ARG A 57 -0.12 -7.41 -12.31
N SER A 58 -1.08 -7.94 -11.57
CA SER A 58 -1.75 -9.18 -11.94
C SER A 58 -2.53 -9.10 -13.26
N LEU A 59 -2.89 -7.91 -13.73
CA LEU A 59 -3.61 -7.70 -14.98
C LEU A 59 -2.70 -7.35 -16.14
N VAL A 60 -1.66 -6.54 -15.93
CA VAL A 60 -0.89 -5.91 -17.01
C VAL A 60 0.52 -6.48 -17.23
N ASP A 61 1.07 -7.22 -16.26
CA ASP A 61 2.44 -7.74 -16.33
C ASP A 61 2.44 -9.14 -16.96
N PRO A 62 3.00 -9.32 -18.16
CA PRO A 62 3.07 -10.65 -18.80
C PRO A 62 3.91 -11.65 -18.00
N GLU A 63 4.88 -11.18 -17.22
CA GLU A 63 5.76 -11.99 -16.38
C GLU A 63 5.19 -12.29 -14.96
N PHE A 64 3.93 -11.90 -14.72
CA PHE A 64 3.30 -12.14 -13.42
C PHE A 64 3.14 -13.64 -13.15
N ASP A 65 3.66 -14.09 -12.00
CA ASP A 65 3.73 -15.50 -11.57
C ASP A 65 2.96 -15.82 -10.28
N GLY A 66 2.24 -14.86 -9.69
CA GLY A 66 1.52 -15.03 -8.43
C GLY A 66 0.37 -16.05 -8.49
N PHE A 67 -0.23 -16.26 -9.66
CA PHE A 67 -1.20 -17.33 -9.95
C PHE A 67 -1.30 -17.57 -11.47
N THR A 68 -1.80 -18.75 -11.84
CA THR A 68 -1.97 -19.12 -13.24
C THR A 68 -3.10 -18.32 -13.90
N ARG A 69 -2.79 -17.59 -14.96
CA ARG A 69 -3.75 -16.84 -15.78
C ARG A 69 -3.33 -16.87 -17.25
N GLN A 70 -4.25 -16.54 -18.12
CA GLN A 70 -3.94 -16.20 -19.50
C GLN A 70 -3.75 -14.68 -19.58
N PHE A 71 -2.58 -14.25 -20.03
CA PHE A 71 -2.34 -12.83 -20.32
C PHE A 71 -3.08 -12.41 -21.61
N PHE A 72 -3.65 -11.23 -21.58
CA PHE A 72 -4.22 -10.54 -22.73
C PHE A 72 -3.99 -9.02 -22.59
N PRO A 73 -3.83 -8.29 -23.72
CA PRO A 73 -3.56 -6.87 -23.68
C PRO A 73 -4.80 -6.06 -23.22
N LEU A 74 -4.52 -5.00 -22.45
CA LEU A 74 -5.52 -4.04 -21.98
C LEU A 74 -5.06 -2.60 -22.26
N THR A 75 -5.97 -1.68 -22.46
CA THR A 75 -5.69 -0.26 -22.28
C THR A 75 -5.89 0.09 -20.82
N PHE A 76 -4.83 0.02 -20.01
CA PHE A 76 -4.93 0.19 -18.57
C PHE A 76 -4.43 1.57 -18.13
N VAL A 77 -5.30 2.35 -17.49
CA VAL A 77 -5.01 3.69 -16.98
C VAL A 77 -5.00 3.66 -15.45
N CYS A 78 -3.83 3.85 -14.87
CA CYS A 78 -3.66 4.08 -13.43
C CYS A 78 -3.98 5.54 -13.09
N ASN A 79 -4.68 5.78 -11.99
CA ASN A 79 -4.94 7.15 -11.55
C ASN A 79 -3.63 7.89 -11.23
N THR A 80 -2.73 7.22 -10.50
CA THR A 80 -1.39 7.72 -10.17
C THR A 80 -0.33 6.70 -10.58
N GLU A 81 0.93 7.06 -10.53
CA GLU A 81 2.03 6.12 -10.71
C GLU A 81 2.11 5.17 -9.50
N TYR A 82 1.66 3.93 -9.69
CA TYR A 82 1.68 2.91 -8.63
C TYR A 82 3.07 2.29 -8.46
N ASP A 83 3.78 2.10 -9.55
CA ASP A 83 5.13 1.55 -9.60
C ASP A 83 5.78 1.98 -10.92
N ALA A 84 6.95 2.61 -10.85
CA ALA A 84 7.67 3.08 -12.01
C ALA A 84 8.13 1.94 -12.96
N SER A 85 8.23 0.70 -12.44
CA SER A 85 8.58 -0.50 -13.21
C SER A 85 7.37 -1.21 -13.83
N MET A 86 6.15 -0.71 -13.63
CA MET A 86 4.92 -1.35 -14.09
C MET A 86 4.81 -1.30 -15.62
N PRO A 87 4.79 -2.45 -16.32
CA PRO A 87 4.63 -2.46 -17.77
C PRO A 87 3.18 -2.19 -18.19
N ASN A 88 2.97 -1.84 -19.45
CA ASN A 88 1.66 -1.81 -20.12
C ASN A 88 0.59 -0.95 -19.44
N VAL A 89 1.00 0.16 -18.80
CA VAL A 89 0.08 1.10 -18.17
C VAL A 89 0.24 2.53 -18.68
N LEU A 90 -0.85 3.26 -18.66
CA LEU A 90 -0.89 4.72 -18.76
C LEU A 90 -1.09 5.30 -17.37
N VAL A 91 -0.58 6.49 -17.11
CA VAL A 91 -0.72 7.18 -15.82
C VAL A 91 -1.44 8.51 -16.05
N ALA A 92 -2.62 8.66 -15.42
CA ALA A 92 -3.42 9.89 -15.57
C ALA A 92 -2.74 11.07 -14.84
N TRP A 93 -2.25 10.84 -13.64
CA TRP A 93 -1.58 11.84 -12.81
C TRP A 93 -0.18 11.35 -12.41
N PRO A 94 0.85 11.69 -13.20
CA PRO A 94 2.21 11.29 -12.88
C PRO A 94 2.69 11.91 -11.56
N ARG A 95 3.60 11.22 -10.88
CA ARG A 95 4.15 11.70 -9.62
C ARG A 95 4.92 12.99 -9.82
N ILE A 96 4.59 14.00 -9.03
CA ILE A 96 5.36 15.23 -8.93
C ILE A 96 6.32 15.08 -7.74
N ALA A 97 7.62 15.16 -8.01
CA ALA A 97 8.62 15.14 -6.96
C ALA A 97 8.46 16.37 -6.03
N VAL A 98 8.26 16.10 -4.74
CA VAL A 98 8.24 17.16 -3.72
C VAL A 98 9.69 17.63 -3.51
N LYS A 99 9.95 18.90 -3.82
CA LYS A 99 11.24 19.54 -3.57
C LYS A 99 11.16 20.37 -2.30
N ASN A 100 12.29 20.48 -1.60
CA ASN A 100 12.39 21.28 -0.38
C ASN A 100 11.41 20.83 0.71
N GLY A 101 11.18 19.52 0.83
CA GLY A 101 10.44 18.92 1.95
C GLY A 101 11.16 19.18 3.28
N LEU A 102 10.44 18.99 4.41
CA LEU A 102 11.00 19.31 5.73
C LEU A 102 12.33 18.57 5.99
N GLY A 103 12.42 17.26 5.67
CA GLY A 103 13.65 16.48 5.87
C GLY A 103 14.84 17.02 5.07
N GLU A 104 14.63 17.38 3.80
CA GLU A 104 15.64 18.01 2.95
C GLU A 104 16.05 19.40 3.49
N TYR A 105 15.08 20.19 3.95
CA TYR A 105 15.33 21.52 4.51
C TYR A 105 16.17 21.44 5.78
N LEU A 106 15.82 20.59 6.74
CA LEU A 106 16.57 20.39 8.00
C LEU A 106 18.00 19.95 7.71
N SER A 107 18.18 18.98 6.82
CA SER A 107 19.49 18.51 6.39
C SER A 107 20.34 19.63 5.80
N ARG A 108 19.77 20.44 4.93
CA ARG A 108 20.48 21.60 4.33
C ARG A 108 20.87 22.66 5.36
N MET A 109 20.11 22.77 6.44
CA MET A 109 20.45 23.64 7.57
C MET A 109 21.45 23.03 8.54
N GLY A 110 21.97 21.82 8.25
CA GLY A 110 22.91 21.11 9.12
C GLY A 110 22.31 20.59 10.42
N MET A 111 20.98 20.45 10.48
CA MET A 111 20.27 19.95 11.63
C MET A 111 20.14 18.43 11.58
N THR A 112 20.09 17.80 12.75
CA THR A 112 19.82 16.37 12.89
C THR A 112 18.31 16.12 12.97
N GLN A 113 17.88 14.94 12.55
CA GLN A 113 16.47 14.51 12.59
C GLN A 113 16.37 13.01 12.79
N LEU A 114 15.37 12.57 13.53
CA LEU A 114 15.08 11.17 13.77
C LEU A 114 13.74 10.78 13.15
N ARG A 115 13.73 9.63 12.44
CA ARG A 115 12.55 8.94 11.95
C ARG A 115 12.41 7.63 12.72
N ILE A 116 11.42 7.55 13.60
CA ILE A 116 11.15 6.35 14.39
C ILE A 116 9.70 5.96 14.28
N ALA A 117 9.45 4.71 13.98
CA ALA A 117 8.12 4.12 14.00
C ALA A 117 8.18 2.60 14.03
N GLU A 118 7.06 1.99 14.35
CA GLU A 118 6.88 0.55 14.13
C GLU A 118 6.61 0.21 12.65
N THR A 119 6.72 -1.07 12.28
CA THR A 119 6.68 -1.55 10.88
C THR A 119 5.51 -0.97 10.08
N GLU A 120 4.29 -0.99 10.64
CA GLU A 120 3.07 -0.51 9.97
C GLU A 120 3.08 1.00 9.67
N LYS A 121 3.88 1.77 10.38
CA LYS A 121 3.97 3.23 10.26
C LYS A 121 5.32 3.73 9.74
N TYR A 122 6.30 2.84 9.59
CA TYR A 122 7.65 3.23 9.18
C TYR A 122 7.69 3.94 7.83
N ALA A 123 7.02 3.40 6.82
CA ALA A 123 6.93 4.05 5.53
C ALA A 123 6.27 5.43 5.58
N HIS A 124 5.36 5.66 6.55
CA HIS A 124 4.69 6.96 6.70
C HIS A 124 5.65 8.04 7.18
N VAL A 125 6.58 7.71 8.09
CA VAL A 125 7.55 8.67 8.63
C VAL A 125 8.83 8.76 7.80
N THR A 126 9.03 7.89 6.81
CA THR A 126 10.19 7.88 5.90
C THR A 126 9.79 8.22 4.46
N PHE A 127 9.38 7.24 3.69
CA PHE A 127 9.03 7.37 2.28
C PHE A 127 7.95 8.43 2.01
N PHE A 128 6.79 8.32 2.68
CA PHE A 128 5.69 9.26 2.44
C PHE A 128 6.01 10.66 2.98
N PHE A 129 6.67 10.75 4.12
CA PHE A 129 7.09 12.04 4.68
C PHE A 129 8.09 12.76 3.78
N ASN A 130 8.94 12.01 3.08
CA ASN A 130 9.90 12.54 2.11
C ASN A 130 9.29 12.71 0.69
N GLY A 131 7.96 12.80 0.59
CA GLY A 131 7.27 13.04 -0.68
C GLY A 131 7.37 11.87 -1.67
N GLY A 132 7.51 10.63 -1.16
CA GLY A 132 7.65 9.43 -1.96
C GLY A 132 9.09 9.13 -2.38
N SER A 133 10.07 9.64 -1.64
CA SER A 133 11.50 9.37 -1.84
C SER A 133 12.05 8.49 -0.72
N GLU A 134 12.82 7.47 -1.09
CA GLU A 134 13.56 6.63 -0.14
C GLU A 134 14.88 7.26 0.35
N THR A 135 15.21 8.45 -0.15
CA THR A 135 16.44 9.15 0.20
C THR A 135 16.54 9.34 1.71
N VAL A 136 17.66 8.93 2.28
CA VAL A 136 18.07 9.29 3.64
C VAL A 136 18.92 10.56 3.54
N PHE A 137 18.46 11.62 4.16
CA PHE A 137 19.17 12.91 4.11
C PHE A 137 20.35 12.92 5.11
N PRO A 138 21.43 13.67 4.83
CA PRO A 138 22.50 13.90 5.81
C PRO A 138 21.93 14.40 7.15
N GLY A 139 22.34 13.80 8.26
CA GLY A 139 21.79 14.09 9.60
C GLY A 139 20.43 13.45 9.90
N GLU A 140 19.93 12.56 9.02
CA GLU A 140 18.70 11.79 9.26
C GLU A 140 19.05 10.39 9.78
N ASP A 141 18.58 10.07 10.99
CA ASP A 141 18.63 8.73 11.56
C ASP A 141 17.25 8.06 11.45
N ARG A 142 17.27 6.74 11.26
CA ARG A 142 16.07 5.92 11.12
C ARG A 142 16.07 4.76 12.10
N VAL A 143 14.99 4.62 12.87
CA VAL A 143 14.79 3.51 13.80
C VAL A 143 13.48 2.81 13.49
N LEU A 144 13.58 1.52 13.12
CA LEU A 144 12.43 0.66 12.91
C LEU A 144 12.21 -0.20 14.15
N VAL A 145 10.98 -0.21 14.65
CA VAL A 145 10.49 -1.12 15.69
C VAL A 145 9.57 -2.15 15.05
N PRO A 146 9.75 -3.46 15.27
CA PRO A 146 8.83 -4.45 14.74
C PRO A 146 7.41 -4.26 15.30
N SER A 147 6.39 -4.27 14.43
CA SER A 147 4.99 -4.35 14.87
C SER A 147 4.67 -5.71 15.45
N PRO A 148 3.71 -5.82 16.40
CA PRO A 148 3.31 -7.10 16.96
C PRO A 148 2.70 -8.00 15.90
N LYS A 149 2.97 -9.31 15.99
CA LYS A 149 2.45 -10.33 15.07
C LYS A 149 1.09 -10.85 15.56
N VAL A 150 0.06 -10.02 15.42
CA VAL A 150 -1.34 -10.37 15.73
C VAL A 150 -2.17 -10.36 14.45
N ALA A 151 -3.29 -11.07 14.45
CA ALA A 151 -4.17 -11.13 13.28
C ALA A 151 -4.80 -9.77 12.97
N THR A 152 -5.23 -9.07 14.01
CA THR A 152 -5.80 -7.71 13.95
C THR A 152 -5.36 -6.93 15.19
N TYR A 153 -5.20 -5.61 15.07
CA TYR A 153 -4.63 -4.78 16.15
C TYR A 153 -5.60 -4.43 17.25
N ASP A 154 -6.88 -4.77 17.17
CA ASP A 154 -7.80 -4.77 18.30
C ASP A 154 -7.41 -5.80 19.37
N LEU A 155 -6.64 -6.83 19.02
CA LEU A 155 -6.06 -7.81 19.94
C LEU A 155 -4.86 -7.24 20.73
N GLN A 156 -4.23 -6.18 20.22
CA GLN A 156 -3.11 -5.48 20.86
C GLN A 156 -3.13 -4.00 20.42
N PRO A 157 -4.08 -3.20 20.91
CA PRO A 157 -4.32 -1.83 20.43
C PRO A 157 -3.15 -0.86 20.71
N GLU A 158 -2.35 -1.11 21.75
CA GLU A 158 -1.13 -0.36 22.04
C GLU A 158 -0.01 -0.61 21.01
N MET A 159 -0.12 -1.69 20.23
CA MET A 159 0.86 -2.10 19.22
C MET A 159 2.29 -2.12 19.80
N SER A 160 3.26 -1.42 19.21
CA SER A 160 4.64 -1.31 19.71
C SER A 160 4.95 0.05 20.35
N ALA A 161 3.93 0.78 20.82
CA ALA A 161 4.10 2.14 21.35
C ALA A 161 5.11 2.21 22.50
N PHE A 162 5.09 1.23 23.41
CA PHE A 162 6.04 1.20 24.56
C PHE A 162 7.49 1.05 24.09
N GLU A 163 7.75 0.12 23.16
CA GLU A 163 9.10 -0.08 22.63
C GLU A 163 9.60 1.13 21.81
N VAL A 164 8.71 1.77 21.05
CA VAL A 164 9.02 3.04 20.35
C VAL A 164 9.40 4.12 21.34
N CYS A 165 8.64 4.25 22.43
CA CYS A 165 8.90 5.22 23.49
C CYS A 165 10.23 4.95 24.20
N ASP A 166 10.52 3.70 24.54
CA ASP A 166 11.77 3.32 25.19
C ASP A 166 12.99 3.63 24.31
N LYS A 167 12.93 3.27 23.03
CA LYS A 167 14.02 3.59 22.07
C LYS A 167 14.21 5.09 21.89
N LEU A 168 13.12 5.86 21.82
CA LEU A 168 13.19 7.31 21.72
C LEU A 168 13.82 7.92 22.99
N SER A 169 13.45 7.42 24.17
CA SER A 169 13.97 7.89 25.45
C SER A 169 15.49 7.60 25.59
N LEU A 170 15.95 6.44 25.14
CA LEU A 170 17.38 6.09 25.17
C LEU A 170 18.22 7.02 24.29
N ILE A 171 17.71 7.48 23.16
CA ILE A 171 18.41 8.44 22.29
C ILE A 171 18.58 9.79 23.00
N HIS A 172 17.54 10.27 23.69
CA HIS A 172 17.60 11.53 24.44
C HIS A 172 18.50 11.48 25.68
N ILE A 173 18.76 10.31 26.26
CA ILE A 173 19.62 10.17 27.45
C ILE A 173 21.09 10.07 27.07
N SER A 174 21.40 9.72 25.82
CA SER A 174 22.77 9.53 25.33
C SER A 174 23.39 10.79 24.69
N GLU A 175 22.65 11.87 24.58
CA GLU A 175 23.10 13.20 24.16
C GLU A 175 23.35 14.09 25.42
#